data_26bb9fe70f9fb883218deb26aeb7ca4f
#
_entry.id   26bb9fe70f9fb883218deb26aeb7ca4f
#
_cell.length_a   1.000
_cell.length_b   1.000
_cell.length_c   1.000
_cell.angle_alpha   90.00
_cell.angle_beta   90.00
_cell.angle_gamma   90.00
#
_symmetry.space_group_name_H-M   'P 1'
#
loop_
_entity.id
_entity.type
_entity.pdbx_description
1 polymer ?
#
loop_
_entity_poly.entity_id
_entity_poly.type
_entity_poly.pdbx_seq_one_letter_code
_entity_poly.pdbx_strand_id
1 'polypeptide(L)'
;VFNGLFGLASNELYCVLMSDDHVDDPVPQIGKSLTVMDSIVLTPTVRPTEHGPRTRAGIYVFRWFSVANKNDVEEIADLSRQAWTTFERDFGVEAQGLWVEADPSAENCTMLLITWYTNLTAWEASRNADSSARANFRRRQTLTTQAYPVCTRLYLPE
;
A
#
# COMPACT_ATOMS: atom_id res chain seq x y z
N VAL A 1 -8.61 -9.63 -4.12
CA VAL A 1 -8.76 -9.98 -2.71
C VAL A 1 -7.41 -10.45 -2.18
N PHE A 2 -7.06 -10.07 -0.95
CA PHE A 2 -5.76 -10.35 -0.34
C PHE A 2 -5.97 -10.98 1.04
N ASN A 3 -5.46 -12.21 1.21
CA ASN A 3 -5.47 -12.89 2.49
C ASN A 3 -4.31 -12.43 3.37
N GLY A 4 -4.57 -12.18 4.65
CA GLY A 4 -3.55 -11.82 5.62
C GLY A 4 -2.58 -12.97 5.88
N LEU A 5 -1.29 -12.64 5.93
CA LEU A 5 -0.24 -13.52 6.43
C LEU A 5 0.23 -13.05 7.81
N PHE A 6 0.46 -11.74 7.93
CA PHE A 6 0.82 -11.08 9.18
C PHE A 6 0.15 -9.70 9.26
N GLY A 7 -0.35 -9.33 10.42
CA GLY A 7 -0.96 -8.01 10.68
C GLY A 7 -2.47 -7.95 10.47
N LEU A 8 -3.11 -9.06 10.06
CA LEU A 8 -4.57 -9.25 10.07
C LEU A 8 -4.91 -10.49 10.87
N ALA A 9 -6.12 -10.55 11.41
CA ALA A 9 -6.65 -11.78 11.97
C ALA A 9 -6.85 -12.83 10.85
N SER A 10 -6.82 -14.11 11.21
CA SER A 10 -6.85 -15.22 10.23
C SER A 10 -8.15 -15.31 9.43
N ASN A 11 -9.21 -14.67 9.89
CA ASN A 11 -10.51 -14.56 9.23
C ASN A 11 -10.76 -13.19 8.58
N GLU A 12 -9.74 -12.33 8.53
CA GLU A 12 -9.77 -11.03 7.89
C GLU A 12 -9.03 -11.04 6.55
N LEU A 13 -9.48 -10.20 5.64
CA LEU A 13 -8.86 -10.00 4.33
C LEU A 13 -9.00 -8.55 3.89
N TYR A 14 -8.13 -8.13 2.98
CA TYR A 14 -8.31 -6.88 2.25
C TYR A 14 -8.99 -7.13 0.90
N CYS A 15 -10.00 -6.34 0.61
CA CYS A 15 -10.57 -6.21 -0.73
C CYS A 15 -10.20 -4.84 -1.27
N VAL A 16 -9.49 -4.81 -2.40
CA VAL A 16 -9.17 -3.57 -3.11
C VAL A 16 -10.06 -3.51 -4.33
N LEU A 17 -10.89 -2.49 -4.40
CA LEU A 17 -11.72 -2.17 -5.54
C LEU A 17 -11.17 -0.92 -6.21
N MET A 18 -11.22 -0.88 -7.52
CA MET A 18 -10.81 0.28 -8.31
C MET A 18 -11.96 0.66 -9.23
N SER A 19 -12.26 1.94 -9.30
CA SER A 19 -13.26 2.51 -10.18
C SER A 19 -12.81 3.89 -10.63
N ASP A 20 -13.14 4.24 -11.88
CA ASP A 20 -12.96 5.60 -12.39
C ASP A 20 -14.10 6.52 -11.92
N ASP A 21 -15.24 5.92 -11.55
CA ASP A 21 -16.39 6.62 -11.00
C ASP A 21 -16.38 6.55 -9.46
N HIS A 22 -16.97 7.55 -8.82
CA HIS A 22 -17.21 7.52 -7.39
C HIS A 22 -18.17 6.36 -7.05
N VAL A 23 -17.72 5.44 -6.19
CA VAL A 23 -18.53 4.32 -5.71
C VAL A 23 -18.98 4.62 -4.29
N ASP A 24 -20.26 4.95 -4.13
CA ASP A 24 -20.81 5.32 -2.82
C ASP A 24 -20.79 4.17 -1.81
N ASP A 25 -20.99 2.94 -2.26
CA ASP A 25 -20.94 1.75 -1.40
C ASP A 25 -20.48 0.51 -2.20
N PRO A 26 -19.25 0.03 -1.99
CA PRO A 26 -18.74 -1.18 -2.63
C PRO A 26 -19.28 -2.48 -1.99
N VAL A 27 -19.90 -2.42 -0.82
CA VAL A 27 -20.34 -3.59 -0.05
C VAL A 27 -21.25 -4.54 -0.82
N PRO A 28 -22.25 -4.09 -1.60
CA PRO A 28 -23.09 -4.98 -2.38
C PRO A 28 -22.35 -5.87 -3.38
N GLN A 29 -21.14 -5.46 -3.79
CA GLN A 29 -20.33 -6.17 -4.78
C GLN A 29 -19.48 -7.30 -4.16
N ILE A 30 -19.30 -7.31 -2.86
CA ILE A 30 -18.37 -8.23 -2.16
C ILE A 30 -19.05 -9.56 -1.79
N GLY A 31 -20.37 -9.61 -1.80
CA GLY A 31 -21.15 -10.82 -1.54
C GLY A 31 -21.63 -10.97 -0.09
N LYS A 32 -22.70 -11.73 0.06
CA LYS A 32 -23.47 -11.87 1.32
C LYS A 32 -22.75 -12.60 2.45
N SER A 33 -21.62 -13.25 2.16
CA SER A 33 -20.88 -14.06 3.14
C SER A 33 -19.77 -13.28 3.86
N LEU A 34 -19.58 -12.01 3.51
CA LEU A 34 -18.54 -11.15 4.08
C LEU A 34 -19.18 -10.02 4.89
N THR A 35 -18.53 -9.68 5.99
CA THR A 35 -18.87 -8.48 6.77
C THR A 35 -17.78 -7.45 6.57
N VAL A 36 -18.16 -6.28 6.12
CA VAL A 36 -17.22 -5.14 6.02
C VAL A 36 -17.01 -4.58 7.42
N MET A 37 -15.77 -4.62 7.89
CA MET A 37 -15.36 -4.10 9.19
C MET A 37 -14.98 -2.62 9.09
N ASP A 38 -14.33 -2.26 7.99
CA ASP A 38 -13.86 -0.91 7.73
C ASP A 38 -13.70 -0.67 6.22
N SER A 39 -13.83 0.56 5.77
CA SER A 39 -13.59 0.95 4.40
C SER A 39 -12.97 2.35 4.33
N ILE A 40 -12.05 2.54 3.40
CA ILE A 40 -11.40 3.82 3.16
C ILE A 40 -11.34 4.08 1.65
N VAL A 41 -11.70 5.29 1.25
CA VAL A 41 -11.56 5.74 -0.13
C VAL A 41 -10.19 6.39 -0.29
N LEU A 42 -9.45 5.92 -1.27
CA LEU A 42 -8.08 6.36 -1.51
C LEU A 42 -7.94 6.87 -2.95
N THR A 43 -7.19 7.95 -3.12
CA THR A 43 -6.80 8.49 -4.43
C THR A 43 -5.31 8.21 -4.69
N PRO A 44 -4.92 7.83 -5.93
CA PRO A 44 -3.53 7.60 -6.26
C PRO A 44 -2.73 8.91 -6.23
N THR A 45 -1.45 8.79 -5.83
CA THR A 45 -0.49 9.90 -5.91
C THR A 45 0.37 9.75 -7.18
N VAL A 46 1.63 9.36 -7.06
CA VAL A 46 2.56 9.20 -8.21
C VAL A 46 2.42 7.85 -8.91
N ARG A 47 1.80 6.85 -8.29
CA ARG A 47 1.45 5.53 -8.81
C ARG A 47 0.18 5.01 -8.12
N PRO A 48 -0.62 4.16 -8.79
CA PRO A 48 -0.45 3.69 -10.17
C PRO A 48 -0.80 4.77 -11.19
N THR A 49 -0.19 4.68 -12.37
CA THR A 49 -0.57 5.49 -13.55
C THR A 49 -1.61 4.79 -14.41
N GLU A 50 -1.76 3.48 -14.22
CA GLU A 50 -2.74 2.65 -14.91
C GLU A 50 -3.50 1.81 -13.89
N HIS A 51 -4.79 1.63 -14.14
CA HIS A 51 -5.67 0.83 -13.30
C HIS A 51 -5.85 -0.56 -13.91
N GLY A 52 -5.83 -1.59 -13.06
CA GLY A 52 -6.07 -2.95 -13.49
C GLY A 52 -5.94 -3.95 -12.34
N PRO A 53 -6.57 -5.13 -12.49
CA PRO A 53 -6.49 -6.17 -11.47
C PRO A 53 -5.07 -6.67 -11.30
N ARG A 54 -4.69 -7.00 -10.08
CA ARG A 54 -3.42 -7.68 -9.80
C ARG A 54 -3.59 -9.17 -10.08
N THR A 55 -2.64 -9.73 -10.83
CA THR A 55 -2.67 -11.14 -11.27
C THR A 55 -1.40 -11.90 -10.91
N ARG A 56 -0.40 -11.21 -10.38
CA ARG A 56 0.92 -11.78 -10.11
C ARG A 56 0.95 -12.45 -8.74
N ALA A 57 1.31 -13.73 -8.69
CA ALA A 57 1.56 -14.42 -7.43
C ALA A 57 2.74 -13.79 -6.67
N GLY A 58 2.70 -13.86 -5.34
CA GLY A 58 3.75 -13.29 -4.48
C GLY A 58 3.19 -12.73 -3.18
N ILE A 59 4.00 -11.92 -2.54
CA ILE A 59 3.68 -11.25 -1.29
C ILE A 59 3.37 -9.79 -1.57
N TYR A 60 2.26 -9.31 -1.07
CA TYR A 60 1.88 -7.90 -1.14
C TYR A 60 1.91 -7.31 0.27
N VAL A 61 2.76 -6.31 0.48
CA VAL A 61 2.84 -5.61 1.75
C VAL A 61 2.09 -4.30 1.65
N PHE A 62 1.00 -4.22 2.38
CA PHE A 62 0.21 -3.00 2.59
C PHE A 62 0.84 -2.24 3.74
N ARG A 63 1.38 -1.08 3.46
CA ARG A 63 1.97 -0.23 4.48
C ARG A 63 1.15 1.02 4.65
N TRP A 64 0.48 1.07 5.76
CA TRP A 64 -0.32 2.20 6.17
C TRP A 64 0.56 3.24 6.87
N PHE A 65 0.48 4.46 6.43
CA PHE A 65 1.17 5.60 7.05
C PHE A 65 0.14 6.54 7.67
N SER A 66 0.41 6.99 8.89
CA SER A 66 -0.25 8.16 9.47
C SER A 66 0.64 9.38 9.25
N VAL A 67 0.12 10.40 8.61
CA VAL A 67 0.81 11.65 8.28
C VAL A 67 0.16 12.77 9.07
N ALA A 68 0.93 13.42 9.94
CA ALA A 68 0.38 14.45 10.84
C ALA A 68 0.02 15.75 10.12
N ASN A 69 0.66 16.04 8.99
CA ASN A 69 0.42 17.23 8.22
C ASN A 69 0.15 16.86 6.76
N LYS A 70 -1.06 17.09 6.29
CA LYS A 70 -1.44 16.78 4.91
C LYS A 70 -0.59 17.49 3.86
N ASN A 71 0.07 18.60 4.21
CA ASN A 71 0.98 19.29 3.29
C ASN A 71 2.26 18.48 3.01
N ASP A 72 2.57 17.48 3.83
CA ASP A 72 3.72 16.61 3.63
C ASP A 72 3.45 15.46 2.63
N VAL A 73 2.20 15.27 2.22
CA VAL A 73 1.80 14.19 1.29
C VAL A 73 2.57 14.26 -0.02
N GLU A 74 2.72 15.43 -0.60
CA GLU A 74 3.45 15.63 -1.85
C GLU A 74 4.94 15.29 -1.69
N GLU A 75 5.58 15.75 -0.60
CA GLU A 75 6.98 15.40 -0.31
C GLU A 75 7.14 13.89 -0.09
N ILE A 76 6.23 13.25 0.65
CA ILE A 76 6.22 11.79 0.87
C ILE A 76 6.12 11.04 -0.46
N ALA A 77 5.25 11.49 -1.35
CA ALA A 77 5.05 10.89 -2.67
C ALA A 77 6.30 11.02 -3.54
N ASP A 78 6.92 12.19 -3.58
CA ASP A 78 8.15 12.45 -4.32
C ASP A 78 9.34 11.65 -3.80
N LEU A 79 9.56 11.61 -2.48
CA LEU A 79 10.60 10.79 -1.86
C LEU A 79 10.43 9.31 -2.20
N SER A 80 9.18 8.84 -2.20
CA SER A 80 8.85 7.48 -2.56
C SER A 80 9.17 7.19 -4.03
N ARG A 81 8.73 8.05 -4.94
CA ARG A 81 9.00 7.95 -6.37
C ARG A 81 10.51 7.89 -6.68
N GLN A 82 11.31 8.75 -6.05
CA GLN A 82 12.75 8.78 -6.22
C GLN A 82 13.42 7.51 -5.71
N ALA A 83 12.95 6.98 -4.57
CA ALA A 83 13.50 5.78 -3.96
C ALA A 83 13.20 4.51 -4.77
N TRP A 84 12.04 4.42 -5.41
CA TRP A 84 11.58 3.18 -6.07
C TRP A 84 12.49 2.74 -7.21
N THR A 85 13.02 3.67 -8.00
CA THR A 85 13.89 3.34 -9.16
C THR A 85 15.06 2.44 -8.77
N THR A 86 15.73 2.75 -7.67
CA THR A 86 16.85 1.95 -7.18
C THR A 86 16.38 0.77 -6.34
N PHE A 87 15.38 0.98 -5.49
CA PHE A 87 14.84 -0.05 -4.62
C PHE A 87 14.24 -1.24 -5.39
N GLU A 88 13.47 -0.97 -6.43
CA GLU A 88 12.87 -2.01 -7.28
C GLU A 88 13.93 -2.81 -8.02
N ARG A 89 14.93 -2.13 -8.60
CA ARG A 89 16.04 -2.77 -9.28
C ARG A 89 16.89 -3.63 -8.35
N ASP A 90 17.22 -3.10 -7.17
CA ASP A 90 18.18 -3.72 -6.25
C ASP A 90 17.59 -4.97 -5.55
N PHE A 91 16.28 -5.04 -5.39
CA PHE A 91 15.60 -6.13 -4.69
C PHE A 91 14.65 -6.96 -5.55
N GLY A 92 14.45 -6.62 -6.82
CA GLY A 92 13.51 -7.32 -7.68
C GLY A 92 12.07 -7.25 -7.16
N VAL A 93 11.70 -6.11 -6.60
CA VAL A 93 10.38 -5.83 -6.03
C VAL A 93 9.66 -4.78 -6.86
N GLU A 94 8.39 -4.54 -6.61
CA GLU A 94 7.62 -3.56 -7.37
C GLU A 94 6.68 -2.77 -6.44
N ALA A 95 6.83 -1.46 -6.43
CA ALA A 95 5.88 -0.57 -5.78
C ALA A 95 4.61 -0.49 -6.63
N GLN A 96 3.54 -1.11 -6.17
CA GLN A 96 2.26 -1.19 -6.88
C GLN A 96 1.53 0.15 -6.89
N GLY A 97 1.77 0.98 -5.91
CA GLY A 97 1.21 2.32 -5.82
C GLY A 97 1.33 2.91 -4.43
N LEU A 98 1.13 4.21 -4.37
CA LEU A 98 1.00 5.00 -3.16
C LEU A 98 -0.25 5.87 -3.29
N TRP A 99 -1.16 5.70 -2.37
CA TRP A 99 -2.43 6.38 -2.32
C TRP A 99 -2.54 7.24 -1.08
N VAL A 100 -3.36 8.23 -1.15
CA VAL A 100 -3.74 9.09 -0.02
C VAL A 100 -5.25 9.02 0.17
N GLU A 101 -5.71 9.13 1.40
CA GLU A 101 -7.12 9.25 1.76
C GLU A 101 -7.79 10.38 0.96
N ALA A 102 -8.97 10.09 0.37
CA ALA A 102 -9.63 11.03 -0.54
C ALA A 102 -10.13 12.30 0.17
N ASP A 103 -10.51 12.18 1.45
CA ASP A 103 -10.99 13.30 2.27
C ASP A 103 -10.25 13.31 3.63
N PRO A 104 -8.96 13.69 3.65
CA PRO A 104 -8.17 13.70 4.87
C PRO A 104 -8.65 14.81 5.81
N SER A 105 -8.82 14.48 7.08
CA SER A 105 -9.07 15.50 8.09
C SER A 105 -7.90 16.48 8.18
N ALA A 106 -8.14 17.68 8.73
CA ALA A 106 -7.09 18.70 8.84
C ALA A 106 -5.90 18.25 9.72
N GLU A 107 -6.14 17.30 10.63
CA GLU A 107 -5.17 16.89 11.66
C GLU A 107 -4.48 15.55 11.38
N ASN A 108 -5.10 14.68 10.58
CA ASN A 108 -4.54 13.36 10.24
C ASN A 108 -4.90 12.98 8.81
N CYS A 109 -3.91 12.42 8.13
CA CYS A 109 -4.05 11.93 6.79
C CYS A 109 -3.48 10.51 6.72
N THR A 110 -4.25 9.60 6.13
CA THR A 110 -3.83 8.22 5.90
C THR A 110 -3.26 8.07 4.49
N MET A 111 -2.12 7.40 4.38
CA MET A 111 -1.56 6.99 3.10
C MET A 111 -1.36 5.48 3.09
N LEU A 112 -1.54 4.85 1.93
CA LEU A 112 -1.30 3.44 1.70
C LEU A 112 -0.25 3.24 0.61
N LEU A 113 0.85 2.56 0.94
CA LEU A 113 1.80 2.01 -0.01
C LEU A 113 1.58 0.51 -0.14
N ILE A 114 1.40 0.01 -1.36
CA ILE A 114 1.40 -1.43 -1.64
C ILE A 114 2.66 -1.76 -2.42
N THR A 115 3.45 -2.71 -1.90
CA THR A 115 4.66 -3.22 -2.56
C THR A 115 4.54 -4.73 -2.76
N TRP A 116 4.80 -5.19 -3.98
CA TRP A 116 4.89 -6.60 -4.32
C TRP A 116 6.31 -7.12 -4.14
N TYR A 117 6.43 -8.35 -3.65
CA TYR A 117 7.66 -9.11 -3.49
C TYR A 117 7.45 -10.54 -4.01
N THR A 118 8.49 -11.16 -4.55
CA THR A 118 8.42 -12.56 -5.00
C THR A 118 8.08 -13.52 -3.85
N ASN A 119 8.64 -13.27 -2.68
CA ASN A 119 8.46 -14.08 -1.46
C ASN A 119 8.90 -13.29 -0.22
N LEU A 120 8.78 -13.91 0.96
CA LEU A 120 9.18 -13.32 2.23
C LEU A 120 10.69 -13.07 2.34
N THR A 121 11.51 -13.91 1.71
CA THR A 121 12.98 -13.74 1.70
C THR A 121 13.36 -12.44 0.98
N ALA A 122 12.74 -12.15 -0.17
CA ALA A 122 12.94 -10.89 -0.88
C ALA A 122 12.50 -9.69 -0.04
N TRP A 123 11.38 -9.82 0.68
CA TRP A 123 10.93 -8.79 1.61
C TRP A 123 11.93 -8.56 2.74
N GLU A 124 12.43 -9.62 3.38
CA GLU A 124 13.41 -9.55 4.46
C GLU A 124 14.73 -8.92 3.97
N ALA A 125 15.26 -9.37 2.83
CA ALA A 125 16.46 -8.80 2.22
C ALA A 125 16.35 -7.29 2.01
N SER A 126 15.18 -6.82 1.57
CA SER A 126 14.93 -5.40 1.33
C SER A 126 14.94 -4.53 2.61
N ARG A 127 14.83 -5.16 3.80
CA ARG A 127 14.82 -4.44 5.09
C ARG A 127 16.23 -4.07 5.58
N ASN A 128 17.22 -4.87 5.27
CA ASN A 128 18.58 -4.78 5.81
C ASN A 128 19.58 -4.17 4.84
N ALA A 129 19.18 -3.85 3.62
CA ALA A 129 20.10 -3.39 2.63
C ALA A 129 20.50 -1.92 2.80
N ASP A 130 21.75 -1.68 2.55
CA ASP A 130 22.33 -0.36 2.44
C ASP A 130 22.11 0.16 1.01
N SER A 131 20.87 0.50 0.70
CA SER A 131 20.48 0.97 -0.63
C SER A 131 20.53 2.49 -0.74
N SER A 132 20.74 3.00 -1.95
CA SER A 132 20.66 4.43 -2.25
C SER A 132 19.27 5.03 -1.96
N ALA A 133 18.23 4.20 -1.93
CA ALA A 133 16.88 4.59 -1.54
C ALA A 133 16.74 4.94 -0.04
N ARG A 134 17.70 4.50 0.80
CA ARG A 134 17.58 4.60 2.26
C ARG A 134 17.47 6.03 2.79
N ALA A 135 18.17 6.99 2.16
CA ALA A 135 18.09 8.41 2.55
C ALA A 135 16.64 8.93 2.38
N ASN A 136 16.00 8.65 1.25
CA ASN A 136 14.62 9.04 0.99
C ASN A 136 13.63 8.33 1.94
N PHE A 137 13.86 7.06 2.25
CA PHE A 137 13.02 6.34 3.22
C PHE A 137 13.16 6.90 4.65
N ARG A 138 14.36 7.28 5.07
CA ARG A 138 14.57 7.93 6.36
C ARG A 138 13.87 9.30 6.42
N ARG A 139 14.03 10.13 5.38
CA ARG A 139 13.34 11.42 5.32
C ARG A 139 11.81 11.21 5.37
N ARG A 140 11.26 10.31 4.57
CA ARG A 140 9.84 9.97 4.60
C ARG A 140 9.39 9.54 6.00
N GLN A 141 10.20 8.76 6.71
CA GLN A 141 9.90 8.33 8.08
C GLN A 141 9.78 9.50 9.06
N THR A 142 10.50 10.61 8.85
CA THR A 142 10.37 11.80 9.71
C THR A 142 9.07 12.58 9.45
N LEU A 143 8.41 12.35 8.32
CA LEU A 143 7.13 12.97 7.93
C LEU A 143 5.91 12.12 8.33
N THR A 144 6.15 10.92 8.83
CA THR A 144 5.09 9.99 9.24
C THR A 144 5.14 9.76 10.74
N THR A 145 3.98 9.78 11.40
CA THR A 145 3.87 9.50 12.84
C THR A 145 3.80 8.01 13.11
N GLN A 146 3.30 7.24 12.14
CA GLN A 146 3.18 5.80 12.23
C GLN A 146 3.36 5.16 10.85
N ALA A 147 3.96 3.96 10.82
CA ALA A 147 4.04 3.11 9.63
C ALA A 147 3.71 1.66 10.02
N TYR A 148 2.55 1.18 9.59
CA TYR A 148 2.04 -0.13 9.95
C TYR A 148 2.01 -1.07 8.73
N PRO A 149 2.90 -2.10 8.67
CA PRO A 149 2.91 -3.06 7.57
C PRO A 149 1.95 -4.22 7.83
N VAL A 150 1.14 -4.54 6.83
CA VAL A 150 0.33 -5.76 6.78
C VAL A 150 0.81 -6.59 5.60
N CYS A 151 1.26 -7.80 5.88
CA CYS A 151 1.74 -8.72 4.86
C CYS A 151 0.59 -9.62 4.38
N THR A 152 0.38 -9.66 3.08
CA THR A 152 -0.74 -10.38 2.48
C THR A 152 -0.30 -11.21 1.28
N ARG A 153 -1.17 -12.11 0.84
CA ARG A 153 -1.06 -12.84 -0.43
C ARG A 153 -2.31 -12.62 -1.26
N LEU A 154 -2.11 -12.35 -2.54
CA LEU A 154 -3.22 -12.24 -3.50
C LEU A 154 -3.92 -13.60 -3.64
N TYR A 155 -5.24 -13.61 -3.49
CA TYR A 155 -6.05 -14.75 -3.86
C TYR A 155 -6.19 -14.79 -5.38
N LEU A 156 -5.66 -15.84 -5.97
CA LEU A 156 -5.82 -16.13 -7.40
C LEU A 156 -6.81 -17.30 -7.50
N PRO A 157 -7.95 -17.12 -8.18
CA PRO A 157 -8.85 -18.25 -8.45
C PRO A 157 -8.13 -19.29 -9.33
N GLU A 158 -8.41 -20.55 -9.08
CA GLU A 158 -7.95 -21.67 -9.89
C GLU A 158 -8.57 -21.65 -11.29
#